data_7fb3e295abe70d4c5fdfaaf6aea0ff36
#
_entry.id   7fb3e295abe70d4c5fdfaaf6aea0ff36
#
_cell.length_a   1.000
_cell.length_b   1.000
_cell.length_c   1.000
_cell.angle_alpha   90.00
_cell.angle_beta   90.00
_cell.angle_gamma   90.00
#
_symmetry.space_group_name_H-M   'P 1'
#
loop_
_entity.id
_entity.type
_entity.pdbx_description
1 polymer ?
#
loop_
_entity_poly.entity_id
_entity_poly.type
_entity_poly.pdbx_seq_one_letter_code
_entity_poly.pdbx_strand_id
1 'polypeptide(L)'
;NYRFFEEKISSFLEHYPSFFAHFPMRIMNNCILLPIEAENQDTALRIFSTLNDRGKPLSDADIFKAEFYKYYTKMNERAEFIERWKEVEQLALRAFKGGTSSPLDELFTRYMYYLRAVQGITNTSTEALRKFYEKNGYAVLKSDTTLADLEILVKFWYDVENQNRDRFSERVLREL
;
A
#
# COMPACT_ATOMS: atom_id res chain seq x y z
N ASN A 1 4.88 -12.78 -6.95
CA ASN A 1 5.17 -13.92 -6.05
C ASN A 1 5.78 -15.13 -6.79
N TYR A 2 5.28 -15.55 -7.98
CA TYR A 2 5.81 -16.73 -8.71
C TYR A 2 7.32 -16.60 -8.97
N ARG A 3 7.79 -15.52 -9.59
CA ARG A 3 9.22 -15.29 -9.88
C ARG A 3 10.10 -15.30 -8.62
N PHE A 4 9.60 -14.75 -7.52
CA PHE A 4 10.32 -14.78 -6.25
C PHE A 4 10.58 -16.22 -5.77
N PHE A 5 9.55 -17.08 -5.80
CA PHE A 5 9.71 -18.48 -5.41
C PHE A 5 10.59 -19.25 -6.40
N GLU A 6 10.44 -19.01 -7.69
CA GLU A 6 11.27 -19.61 -8.73
C GLU A 6 12.76 -19.29 -8.51
N GLU A 7 13.11 -18.03 -8.32
CA GLU A 7 14.49 -17.60 -8.04
C GLU A 7 15.03 -18.22 -6.75
N LYS A 8 14.25 -18.22 -5.66
CA LYS A 8 14.67 -18.77 -4.37
C LYS A 8 14.86 -20.28 -4.40
N ILE A 9 13.94 -20.99 -5.05
CA ILE A 9 14.02 -22.45 -5.20
C ILE A 9 15.20 -22.82 -6.11
N SER A 10 15.37 -22.14 -7.24
CA SER A 10 16.50 -22.39 -8.15
C SER A 10 17.83 -22.15 -7.46
N SER A 11 18.00 -21.01 -6.78
CA SER A 11 19.21 -20.71 -6.02
C SER A 11 19.48 -21.73 -4.91
N PHE A 12 18.45 -22.18 -4.20
CA PHE A 12 18.59 -23.23 -3.18
C PHE A 12 19.06 -24.55 -3.79
N LEU A 13 18.47 -24.98 -4.89
CA LEU A 13 18.80 -26.24 -5.55
C LEU A 13 20.16 -26.21 -6.23
N GLU A 14 20.62 -25.04 -6.71
CA GLU A 14 22.00 -24.85 -7.21
C GLU A 14 23.03 -25.05 -6.10
N HIS A 15 22.76 -24.54 -4.88
CA HIS A 15 23.65 -24.72 -3.73
C HIS A 15 23.58 -26.14 -3.14
N TYR A 16 22.43 -26.79 -3.24
CA TYR A 16 22.16 -28.09 -2.65
C TYR A 16 21.54 -29.07 -3.67
N PRO A 17 22.25 -29.51 -4.72
CA PRO A 17 21.70 -30.35 -5.79
C PRO A 17 21.11 -31.68 -5.32
N SER A 18 21.61 -32.22 -4.22
CA SER A 18 21.11 -33.47 -3.61
C SER A 18 19.67 -33.38 -3.13
N PHE A 19 19.16 -32.16 -2.86
CA PHE A 19 17.77 -31.95 -2.45
C PHE A 19 16.78 -31.95 -3.60
N PHE A 20 17.23 -31.92 -4.86
CA PHE A 20 16.35 -31.87 -6.03
C PHE A 20 15.28 -32.97 -6.02
N ALA A 21 15.68 -34.21 -5.72
CA ALA A 21 14.73 -35.33 -5.66
C ALA A 21 13.81 -35.31 -4.46
N HIS A 22 14.24 -34.71 -3.34
CA HIS A 22 13.49 -34.70 -2.08
C HIS A 22 12.60 -33.47 -1.90
N PHE A 23 12.93 -32.35 -2.53
CA PHE A 23 12.27 -31.07 -2.35
C PHE A 23 10.77 -31.11 -2.74
N PRO A 24 10.35 -31.62 -3.92
CA PRO A 24 8.93 -31.77 -4.27
C PRO A 24 8.18 -32.67 -3.31
N MET A 25 8.78 -33.80 -2.91
CA MET A 25 8.16 -34.73 -1.95
C MET A 25 7.94 -34.08 -0.58
N ARG A 26 8.87 -33.26 -0.13
CA ARG A 26 8.73 -32.49 1.13
C ARG A 26 7.60 -31.50 1.07
N ILE A 27 7.47 -30.75 -0.02
CA ILE A 27 6.37 -29.80 -0.21
C ILE A 27 5.03 -30.56 -0.21
N MET A 28 4.91 -31.60 -1.03
CA MET A 28 3.65 -32.32 -1.19
C MET A 28 3.19 -33.08 0.06
N ASN A 29 4.12 -33.60 0.86
CA ASN A 29 3.78 -34.42 2.00
C ASN A 29 3.78 -33.66 3.34
N ASN A 30 4.50 -32.54 3.45
CA ASN A 30 4.69 -31.84 4.71
C ASN A 30 4.11 -30.42 4.74
N CYS A 31 3.72 -29.84 3.58
CA CYS A 31 3.03 -28.56 3.54
C CYS A 31 1.52 -28.77 3.49
N ILE A 32 0.85 -28.32 4.54
CA ILE A 32 -0.62 -28.33 4.61
C ILE A 32 -1.10 -26.99 4.06
N LEU A 33 -1.82 -27.01 2.94
CA LEU A 33 -2.50 -25.86 2.40
C LEU A 33 -3.96 -25.89 2.82
N LEU A 34 -4.40 -24.86 3.50
CA LEU A 34 -5.80 -24.67 3.86
C LEU A 34 -6.43 -23.70 2.86
N PRO A 35 -7.25 -24.17 1.90
CA PRO A 35 -8.00 -23.27 1.03
C PRO A 35 -9.10 -22.60 1.86
N ILE A 36 -9.23 -21.28 1.72
CA ILE A 36 -10.28 -20.50 2.35
C ILE A 36 -11.08 -19.85 1.24
N GLU A 37 -12.32 -20.28 1.09
CA GLU A 37 -13.26 -19.69 0.14
C GLU A 37 -14.09 -18.62 0.87
N ALA A 38 -14.29 -17.49 0.20
CA ALA A 38 -15.12 -16.41 0.70
C ALA A 38 -16.25 -16.11 -0.29
N GLU A 39 -17.47 -16.01 0.22
CA GLU A 39 -18.67 -15.75 -0.59
C GLU A 39 -18.63 -14.40 -1.32
N ASN A 40 -17.94 -13.44 -0.73
CA ASN A 40 -17.80 -12.10 -1.29
C ASN A 40 -16.50 -11.44 -0.84
N GLN A 41 -16.16 -10.31 -1.48
CA GLN A 41 -14.92 -9.58 -1.22
C GLN A 41 -14.82 -9.05 0.22
N ASP A 42 -15.94 -8.63 0.82
CA ASP A 42 -15.92 -8.11 2.20
C ASP A 42 -15.59 -9.22 3.21
N THR A 43 -16.15 -10.40 3.01
CA THR A 43 -15.83 -11.58 3.82
C THR A 43 -14.38 -11.99 3.62
N ALA A 44 -13.87 -11.99 2.39
CA ALA A 44 -12.46 -12.29 2.09
C ALA A 44 -11.51 -11.31 2.82
N LEU A 45 -11.79 -10.03 2.79
CA LEU A 45 -10.98 -9.00 3.47
C LEU A 45 -11.03 -9.13 4.99
N ARG A 46 -12.20 -9.46 5.56
CA ARG A 46 -12.33 -9.72 7.01
C ARG A 46 -11.51 -10.93 7.44
N ILE A 47 -11.61 -12.04 6.70
CA ILE A 47 -10.83 -13.24 6.97
C ILE A 47 -9.34 -12.93 6.87
N PHE A 48 -8.92 -12.25 5.80
CA PHE A 48 -7.53 -11.87 5.57
C PHE A 48 -6.99 -10.96 6.68
N SER A 49 -7.76 -9.97 7.11
CA SER A 49 -7.42 -9.09 8.23
C SER A 49 -7.25 -9.89 9.53
N THR A 50 -8.21 -10.75 9.86
CA THR A 50 -8.19 -11.56 11.09
C THR A 50 -7.03 -12.56 11.12
N LEU A 51 -6.68 -13.16 9.98
CA LEU A 51 -5.55 -14.08 9.90
C LEU A 51 -4.21 -13.36 10.03
N ASN A 52 -4.10 -12.14 9.50
CA ASN A 52 -2.90 -11.33 9.59
C ASN A 52 -2.68 -10.69 10.98
N ASP A 53 -3.71 -10.57 11.81
CA ASP A 53 -3.56 -10.08 13.19
C ASP A 53 -2.65 -10.98 14.06
N ARG A 54 -2.43 -12.22 13.63
CA ARG A 54 -1.50 -13.16 14.30
C ARG A 54 -0.05 -13.10 13.77
N GLY A 55 0.19 -12.29 12.73
CA GLY A 55 1.49 -12.11 12.09
C GLY A 55 1.89 -10.63 12.02
N LYS A 56 2.34 -10.18 10.85
CA LYS A 56 2.54 -8.75 10.58
C LYS A 56 1.16 -8.14 10.29
N PRO A 57 0.65 -7.23 11.12
CA PRO A 57 -0.64 -6.62 10.89
C PRO A 57 -0.66 -5.90 9.54
N LEU A 58 -1.83 -5.86 8.91
CA LEU A 58 -2.04 -5.05 7.71
C LEU A 58 -1.70 -3.59 8.02
N SER A 59 -0.96 -2.96 7.12
CA SER A 59 -0.77 -1.52 7.16
C SER A 59 -2.11 -0.80 6.93
N ASP A 60 -2.23 0.42 7.38
CA ASP A 60 -3.42 1.22 7.12
C ASP A 60 -3.62 1.40 5.61
N ALA A 61 -2.53 1.58 4.86
CA ALA A 61 -2.55 1.68 3.41
C ALA A 61 -3.08 0.42 2.71
N ASP A 62 -2.85 -0.79 3.23
CA ASP A 62 -3.42 -2.02 2.66
C ASP A 62 -4.94 -2.03 2.76
N ILE A 63 -5.48 -1.55 3.88
CA ILE A 63 -6.93 -1.40 4.08
C ILE A 63 -7.49 -0.35 3.12
N PHE A 64 -6.82 0.79 2.99
CA PHE A 64 -7.25 1.86 2.08
C PHE A 64 -7.21 1.41 0.61
N LYS A 65 -6.18 0.68 0.22
CA LYS A 65 -6.08 0.05 -1.11
C LYS A 65 -7.30 -0.84 -1.40
N ALA A 66 -7.72 -1.62 -0.42
CA ALA A 66 -8.88 -2.50 -0.57
C ALA A 66 -10.18 -1.69 -0.76
N GLU A 67 -10.36 -0.57 -0.04
CA GLU A 67 -11.52 0.30 -0.21
C GLU A 67 -11.52 1.01 -1.59
N PHE A 68 -10.38 1.49 -2.06
CA PHE A 68 -10.24 1.99 -3.45
C PHE A 68 -10.58 0.91 -4.47
N TYR A 69 -10.04 -0.29 -4.31
CA TYR A 69 -10.29 -1.39 -5.22
C TYR A 69 -11.77 -1.73 -5.33
N LYS A 70 -12.51 -1.74 -4.21
CA LYS A 70 -13.97 -1.91 -4.20
C LYS A 70 -14.68 -0.79 -4.95
N TYR A 71 -14.26 0.46 -4.73
CA TYR A 71 -14.86 1.62 -5.37
C TYR A 71 -14.67 1.58 -6.89
N TYR A 72 -13.45 1.43 -7.38
CA TYR A 72 -13.15 1.38 -8.81
C TYR A 72 -13.68 0.12 -9.51
N THR A 73 -13.85 -0.98 -8.79
CA THR A 73 -14.53 -2.18 -9.32
C THR A 73 -16.00 -1.90 -9.63
N LYS A 74 -16.70 -1.15 -8.77
CA LYS A 74 -18.08 -0.74 -9.00
C LYS A 74 -18.23 0.22 -10.19
N MET A 75 -17.22 1.05 -10.45
CA MET A 75 -17.16 1.97 -11.59
C MET A 75 -16.68 1.30 -12.88
N ASN A 76 -16.38 0.01 -12.85
CA ASN A 76 -15.79 -0.75 -13.98
C ASN A 76 -14.40 -0.26 -14.43
N GLU A 77 -13.67 0.42 -13.55
CA GLU A 77 -12.35 1.03 -13.79
C GLU A 77 -11.21 0.30 -13.04
N ARG A 78 -11.44 -0.95 -12.70
CA ARG A 78 -10.51 -1.77 -11.91
C ARG A 78 -9.12 -1.87 -12.52
N ALA A 79 -9.02 -2.06 -13.83
CA ALA A 79 -7.73 -2.26 -14.50
C ALA A 79 -6.91 -0.96 -14.46
N GLU A 80 -7.54 0.18 -14.72
CA GLU A 80 -6.91 1.49 -14.64
C GLU A 80 -6.43 1.79 -13.22
N PHE A 81 -7.26 1.55 -12.22
CA PHE A 81 -6.89 1.70 -10.82
C PHE A 81 -5.63 0.90 -10.47
N ILE A 82 -5.53 -0.37 -10.89
CA ILE A 82 -4.37 -1.22 -10.59
C ILE A 82 -3.07 -0.62 -11.12
N GLU A 83 -3.08 -0.10 -12.34
CA GLU A 83 -1.87 0.50 -12.93
C GLU A 83 -1.51 1.82 -12.24
N ARG A 84 -2.48 2.70 -12.02
CA ARG A 84 -2.27 3.97 -11.30
C ARG A 84 -1.75 3.74 -9.87
N TRP A 85 -2.32 2.76 -9.17
CA TRP A 85 -1.87 2.41 -7.82
C TRP A 85 -0.43 1.90 -7.79
N LYS A 86 -0.01 1.09 -8.76
CA LYS A 86 1.38 0.64 -8.85
C LYS A 86 2.36 1.80 -9.00
N GLU A 87 2.01 2.82 -9.77
CA GLU A 87 2.83 4.02 -9.92
C GLU A 87 2.95 4.79 -8.61
N VAL A 88 1.82 4.99 -7.91
CA VAL A 88 1.81 5.64 -6.59
C VAL A 88 2.69 4.87 -5.60
N GLU A 89 2.57 3.55 -5.55
CA GLU A 89 3.34 2.68 -4.66
C GLU A 89 4.86 2.77 -4.96
N GLN A 90 5.24 2.74 -6.24
CA GLN A 90 6.64 2.87 -6.63
C GLN A 90 7.23 4.24 -6.32
N LEU A 91 6.46 5.30 -6.53
CA LEU A 91 6.90 6.67 -6.21
C LEU A 91 6.99 6.86 -4.69
N ALA A 92 6.03 6.36 -3.91
CA ALA A 92 6.08 6.42 -2.45
C ALA A 92 7.32 5.71 -1.89
N LEU A 93 7.66 4.51 -2.40
CA LEU A 93 8.88 3.79 -2.03
C LEU A 93 10.16 4.59 -2.31
N ARG A 94 10.16 5.46 -3.31
CA ARG A 94 11.30 6.32 -3.66
C ARG A 94 11.31 7.63 -2.90
N ALA A 95 10.13 8.19 -2.61
CA ALA A 95 9.98 9.45 -1.91
C ALA A 95 10.19 9.32 -0.40
N PHE A 96 9.79 8.21 0.20
CA PHE A 96 9.81 8.02 1.66
C PHE A 96 10.81 6.93 2.09
N LYS A 97 12.07 7.08 1.70
CA LYS A 97 13.15 6.16 2.05
C LYS A 97 13.55 6.34 3.52
N GLY A 98 13.63 5.25 4.26
CA GLY A 98 14.19 5.23 5.62
C GLY A 98 13.24 5.64 6.75
N GLY A 99 11.95 5.80 6.49
CA GLY A 99 10.93 6.00 7.50
C GLY A 99 10.67 4.75 8.34
N THR A 100 10.17 4.93 9.56
CA THR A 100 9.75 3.84 10.46
C THR A 100 8.41 3.22 10.07
N SER A 101 7.58 3.96 9.34
CA SER A 101 6.29 3.55 8.83
C SER A 101 6.36 3.05 7.38
N SER A 102 5.31 2.41 6.92
CA SER A 102 5.17 2.04 5.52
C SER A 102 5.20 3.31 4.65
N PRO A 103 5.90 3.34 3.50
CA PRO A 103 5.92 4.50 2.61
C PRO A 103 4.53 4.97 2.17
N LEU A 104 3.58 4.07 2.00
CA LEU A 104 2.19 4.42 1.70
C LEU A 104 1.46 5.00 2.92
N ASP A 105 1.70 4.47 4.14
CA ASP A 105 1.12 5.06 5.35
C ASP A 105 1.63 6.49 5.55
N GLU A 106 2.89 6.76 5.21
CA GLU A 106 3.45 8.11 5.23
C GLU A 106 2.76 9.03 4.21
N LEU A 107 2.53 8.56 2.98
CA LEU A 107 1.78 9.30 1.98
C LEU A 107 0.37 9.65 2.45
N PHE A 108 -0.36 8.67 3.02
CA PHE A 108 -1.71 8.89 3.55
C PHE A 108 -1.71 9.84 4.76
N THR A 109 -0.67 9.80 5.58
CA THR A 109 -0.51 10.74 6.70
C THR A 109 -0.38 12.17 6.17
N ARG A 110 0.44 12.38 5.15
CA ARG A 110 0.59 13.71 4.51
C ARG A 110 -0.70 14.16 3.83
N TYR A 111 -1.40 13.27 3.19
CA TYR A 111 -2.71 13.56 2.60
C TYR A 111 -3.76 13.91 3.66
N MET A 112 -3.77 13.24 4.80
CA MET A 112 -4.61 13.61 5.94
C MET A 112 -4.31 15.05 6.41
N TYR A 113 -3.06 15.44 6.54
CA TYR A 113 -2.70 16.82 6.89
C TYR A 113 -3.14 17.82 5.84
N TYR A 114 -2.98 17.51 4.57
CA TYR A 114 -3.49 18.34 3.49
C TYR A 114 -5.02 18.55 3.59
N LEU A 115 -5.79 17.48 3.76
CA LEU A 115 -7.23 17.56 3.92
C LEU A 115 -7.63 18.38 5.15
N ARG A 116 -6.94 18.24 6.26
CA ARG A 116 -7.17 19.03 7.48
C ARG A 116 -6.90 20.52 7.22
N ALA A 117 -5.83 20.84 6.52
CA ALA A 117 -5.50 22.21 6.16
C ALA A 117 -6.57 22.84 5.25
N VAL A 118 -7.02 22.10 4.24
CA VAL A 118 -8.13 22.55 3.35
C VAL A 118 -9.42 22.79 4.13
N GLN A 119 -9.69 21.98 5.17
CA GLN A 119 -10.85 22.12 6.04
C GLN A 119 -10.68 23.21 7.13
N GLY A 120 -9.53 23.87 7.19
CA GLY A 120 -9.25 24.90 8.21
C GLY A 120 -9.07 24.33 9.63
N ILE A 121 -8.73 23.05 9.76
CA ILE A 121 -8.49 22.40 11.06
C ILE A 121 -7.10 22.75 11.56
N THR A 122 -7.01 23.55 12.59
CA THR A 122 -5.74 24.09 13.13
C THR A 122 -5.25 23.39 14.40
N ASN A 123 -6.04 22.50 15.01
CA ASN A 123 -5.61 21.80 16.21
C ASN A 123 -4.43 20.87 15.92
N THR A 124 -3.47 20.83 16.85
CA THR A 124 -2.24 20.04 16.71
C THR A 124 -2.42 18.54 17.01
N SER A 125 -3.48 18.18 17.73
CA SER A 125 -3.78 16.77 18.01
C SER A 125 -4.36 16.10 16.78
N THR A 126 -3.75 14.97 16.39
CA THR A 126 -4.25 14.14 15.29
C THR A 126 -4.80 12.83 15.84
N GLU A 127 -5.85 12.35 15.23
CA GLU A 127 -6.34 11.00 15.46
C GLU A 127 -5.47 9.97 14.68
N ALA A 128 -5.60 8.69 15.05
CA ALA A 128 -4.92 7.62 14.32
C ALA A 128 -5.34 7.62 12.85
N LEU A 129 -4.38 7.32 11.96
CA LEU A 129 -4.56 7.39 10.51
C LEU A 129 -5.80 6.60 10.05
N ARG A 130 -5.92 5.35 10.47
CA ARG A 130 -7.10 4.51 10.16
C ARG A 130 -8.39 5.17 10.57
N LYS A 131 -8.47 5.69 11.79
CA LYS A 131 -9.67 6.32 12.34
C LYS A 131 -10.10 7.56 11.55
N PHE A 132 -9.15 8.32 11.04
CA PHE A 132 -9.43 9.47 10.19
C PHE A 132 -10.16 9.05 8.91
N TYR A 133 -9.65 8.03 8.20
CA TYR A 133 -10.22 7.58 6.94
C TYR A 133 -11.47 6.70 7.09
N GLU A 134 -11.67 6.03 8.21
CA GLU A 134 -12.89 5.24 8.50
C GLU A 134 -14.16 6.08 8.61
N LYS A 135 -14.03 7.37 8.84
CA LYS A 135 -15.17 8.28 8.95
C LYS A 135 -16.09 8.16 7.75
N ASN A 136 -17.40 8.14 8.04
CA ASN A 136 -18.44 8.01 7.02
C ASN A 136 -18.22 6.81 6.06
N GLY A 137 -17.70 5.72 6.58
CA GLY A 137 -17.47 4.49 5.80
C GLY A 137 -16.45 4.67 4.67
N TYR A 138 -15.33 5.30 4.97
CA TYR A 138 -14.25 5.59 4.01
C TYR A 138 -14.69 6.53 2.86
N ALA A 139 -15.59 7.48 3.13
CA ALA A 139 -16.12 8.36 2.09
C ALA A 139 -15.03 9.13 1.35
N VAL A 140 -13.96 9.54 2.04
CA VAL A 140 -12.81 10.22 1.43
C VAL A 140 -12.15 9.36 0.35
N LEU A 141 -12.02 8.03 0.56
CA LEU A 141 -11.40 7.12 -0.40
C LEU A 141 -12.32 6.75 -1.57
N LYS A 142 -13.60 7.08 -1.48
CA LYS A 142 -14.64 6.81 -2.49
C LYS A 142 -14.96 8.04 -3.33
N SER A 143 -13.97 8.89 -3.55
CA SER A 143 -14.06 10.07 -4.38
C SER A 143 -13.17 9.93 -5.62
N ASP A 144 -13.65 10.38 -6.77
CA ASP A 144 -12.91 10.35 -8.03
C ASP A 144 -11.62 11.18 -7.99
N THR A 145 -11.57 12.18 -7.10
CA THR A 145 -10.40 13.08 -6.97
C THR A 145 -9.30 12.52 -6.08
N THR A 146 -9.62 11.66 -5.10
CA THR A 146 -8.65 11.26 -4.07
C THR A 146 -7.44 10.54 -4.63
N LEU A 147 -7.63 9.65 -5.60
CA LEU A 147 -6.48 8.97 -6.23
C LEU A 147 -5.59 9.95 -7.00
N ALA A 148 -6.21 10.90 -7.72
CA ALA A 148 -5.49 11.95 -8.44
C ALA A 148 -4.72 12.87 -7.49
N ASP A 149 -5.30 13.23 -6.35
CA ASP A 149 -4.62 14.01 -5.31
C ASP A 149 -3.41 13.27 -4.75
N LEU A 150 -3.54 11.96 -4.50
CA LEU A 150 -2.42 11.13 -4.03
C LEU A 150 -1.31 11.02 -5.07
N GLU A 151 -1.64 10.92 -6.36
CA GLU A 151 -0.67 10.93 -7.46
C GLU A 151 0.10 12.26 -7.53
N ILE A 152 -0.59 13.38 -7.38
CA ILE A 152 0.04 14.70 -7.36
C ILE A 152 0.93 14.83 -6.13
N LEU A 153 0.43 14.43 -4.96
CA LEU A 153 1.15 14.57 -3.70
C LEU A 153 2.40 13.69 -3.65
N VAL A 154 2.35 12.46 -4.14
CA VAL A 154 3.51 11.58 -4.16
C VAL A 154 4.59 12.08 -5.13
N LYS A 155 4.19 12.64 -6.29
CA LYS A 155 5.13 13.27 -7.24
C LYS A 155 5.80 14.49 -6.62
N PHE A 156 5.02 15.32 -5.91
CA PHE A 156 5.56 16.46 -5.19
C PHE A 156 6.66 16.03 -4.19
N TRP A 157 6.37 15.05 -3.34
CA TRP A 157 7.34 14.57 -2.35
C TRP A 157 8.54 13.86 -2.97
N TYR A 158 8.33 13.13 -4.07
CA TYR A 158 9.42 12.55 -4.84
C TYR A 158 10.38 13.64 -5.37
N ASP A 159 9.84 14.73 -5.90
CA ASP A 159 10.65 15.86 -6.40
C ASP A 159 11.38 16.57 -5.25
N VAL A 160 10.76 16.74 -4.09
CA VAL A 160 11.38 17.32 -2.88
C VAL A 160 12.58 16.48 -2.43
N GLU A 161 12.40 15.17 -2.28
CA GLU A 161 13.45 14.23 -1.81
C GLU A 161 14.61 14.13 -2.81
N ASN A 162 14.34 14.22 -4.10
CA ASN A 162 15.38 14.20 -5.13
C ASN A 162 15.96 15.59 -5.41
N GLN A 163 15.64 16.60 -4.59
CA GLN A 163 16.14 17.98 -4.69
C GLN A 163 15.96 18.57 -6.10
N ASN A 164 14.82 18.35 -6.71
CA ASN A 164 14.49 18.87 -8.04
C ASN A 164 14.20 20.38 -7.93
N ARG A 165 15.25 21.15 -7.60
CA ARG A 165 15.19 22.57 -7.23
C ARG A 165 14.57 23.46 -8.31
N ASP A 166 14.67 23.05 -9.57
CA ASP A 166 14.11 23.80 -10.70
C ASP A 166 12.58 23.91 -10.69
N ARG A 167 11.91 23.05 -9.91
CA ARG A 167 10.44 23.03 -9.80
C ARG A 167 9.89 23.84 -8.62
N PHE A 168 10.76 24.26 -7.69
CA PHE A 168 10.33 24.94 -6.47
C PHE A 168 11.00 26.32 -6.37
N SER A 169 10.24 27.32 -5.92
CA SER A 169 10.83 28.59 -5.56
C SER A 169 11.75 28.40 -4.34
N GLU A 170 12.80 29.21 -4.25
CA GLU A 170 13.73 29.21 -3.10
C GLU A 170 13.02 29.34 -1.75
N ARG A 171 11.89 30.06 -1.73
CA ARG A 171 11.07 30.22 -0.51
C ARG A 171 10.47 28.89 -0.06
N VAL A 172 9.88 28.13 -1.00
CA VAL A 172 9.30 26.81 -0.69
C VAL A 172 10.38 25.85 -0.21
N LEU A 173 11.57 25.85 -0.85
CA LEU A 173 12.69 24.99 -0.47
C LEU A 173 13.30 25.30 0.92
N ARG A 174 13.07 26.52 1.46
CA ARG A 174 13.52 26.87 2.82
C ARG A 174 12.54 26.43 3.91
N GLU A 175 11.29 26.19 3.56
CA GLU A 175 10.22 25.85 4.49
C GLU A 175 9.91 24.33 4.51
N LEU A 176 10.51 23.56 3.61
CA LEU A 176 10.45 22.10 3.53
C LEU A 176 11.63 21.45 4.24
#